data_278e6ea0254757e57d5746d54b9d63ae
#
_entry.id   278e6ea0254757e57d5746d54b9d63ae
#
_cell.length_a   1.000
_cell.length_b   1.000
_cell.length_c   1.000
_cell.angle_alpha   90.00
_cell.angle_beta   90.00
_cell.angle_gamma   90.00
#
_symmetry.space_group_name_H-M   'P 1'
#
loop_
_entity.id
_entity.type
_entity.pdbx_description
1 polymer ?
#
loop_
_entity_poly.entity_id
_entity_poly.type
_entity_poly.pdbx_seq_one_letter_code
_entity_poly.pdbx_strand_id
1 'polypeptide(L)'
;MPQTDFSLDQLRTYTPALTVPHDLDEFWSTTLAETGAHDLAATFTQIDDRLAVFHTFDVTYIGFGGSLVRAWLHVPAGASGPLPAVVEYIGYGGGRGLAHERTLYAAAGYAHFVMDTRGQGSSWSVGDTPDAGTAGEPAHPGFMTRGILDPTAYYYRRVFADAARAVEAVRTHPLVDGSRVVVTGGSQGGGISIAVAGLIDDLAGVAPDVPFLCDFPRALTIVDEDPYGEIVRYLKVHRDHVNAAMRTLAFFDGAILGRRATAPALFSVGLMDAVCPPSTVFAAFHYYGGPKTMLEYPYNDHEGGGGFHDLAKLDWLHERFAV
;
A
#
# COMPACT_ATOMS: atom_id res chain seq x y z
N MET A 1 17.05 -14.84 -9.71
CA MET A 1 18.23 -14.61 -8.84
C MET A 1 18.36 -15.75 -7.83
N PRO A 2 19.51 -15.96 -7.16
CA PRO A 2 19.57 -17.00 -6.12
C PRO A 2 18.76 -16.59 -4.88
N GLN A 3 18.33 -17.57 -4.09
CA GLN A 3 17.78 -17.32 -2.77
C GLN A 3 18.91 -16.86 -1.84
N THR A 4 18.96 -15.58 -1.53
CA THR A 4 20.05 -14.95 -0.75
C THR A 4 19.66 -14.66 0.70
N ASP A 5 18.40 -14.83 1.05
CA ASP A 5 17.86 -14.64 2.40
C ASP A 5 17.86 -15.97 3.20
N PHE A 6 17.16 -16.03 4.27
CA PHE A 6 16.99 -17.22 5.10
C PHE A 6 16.41 -18.41 4.31
N SER A 7 16.69 -19.63 4.74
CA SER A 7 15.99 -20.81 4.23
C SER A 7 14.50 -20.73 4.54
N LEU A 8 13.66 -21.42 3.75
CA LEU A 8 12.20 -21.38 3.95
C LEU A 8 11.79 -21.83 5.37
N ASP A 9 12.47 -22.82 5.96
CA ASP A 9 12.20 -23.26 7.33
C ASP A 9 12.51 -22.16 8.36
N GLN A 10 13.57 -21.39 8.12
CA GLN A 10 13.90 -20.24 8.96
C GLN A 10 12.90 -19.10 8.77
N LEU A 11 12.49 -18.83 7.52
CA LEU A 11 11.49 -17.81 7.19
C LEU A 11 10.15 -18.10 7.89
N ARG A 12 9.68 -19.33 7.86
CA ARG A 12 8.43 -19.74 8.51
C ARG A 12 8.41 -19.60 10.04
N THR A 13 9.57 -19.39 10.65
CA THR A 13 9.70 -19.17 12.08
C THR A 13 10.28 -17.80 12.45
N TYR A 14 10.61 -16.99 11.46
CA TYR A 14 11.27 -15.70 11.66
C TYR A 14 10.32 -14.67 12.28
N THR A 15 10.59 -14.32 13.53
CA THR A 15 9.86 -13.29 14.30
C THR A 15 10.87 -12.33 14.92
N PRO A 16 11.28 -11.25 14.22
CA PRO A 16 12.25 -10.29 14.74
C PRO A 16 11.71 -9.55 15.96
N ALA A 17 12.62 -9.11 16.85
CA ALA A 17 12.25 -8.23 17.94
C ALA A 17 11.87 -6.84 17.39
N LEU A 18 10.60 -6.46 17.54
CA LEU A 18 10.11 -5.16 17.10
C LEU A 18 10.25 -4.12 18.19
N THR A 19 10.80 -2.95 17.85
CA THR A 19 10.81 -1.78 18.73
C THR A 19 9.58 -0.91 18.42
N VAL A 20 8.48 -1.19 19.11
CA VAL A 20 7.23 -0.45 18.92
C VAL A 20 7.31 0.90 19.64
N PRO A 21 7.09 2.04 18.95
CA PRO A 21 7.01 3.34 19.60
C PRO A 21 5.89 3.36 20.65
N HIS A 22 6.16 3.92 21.83
CA HIS A 22 5.19 3.98 22.92
C HIS A 22 4.01 4.91 22.60
N ASP A 23 4.23 5.87 21.75
CA ASP A 23 3.30 6.91 21.29
C ASP A 23 2.66 6.58 19.91
N LEU A 24 2.81 5.34 19.41
CA LEU A 24 2.33 4.92 18.08
C LEU A 24 0.81 5.13 17.92
N ASP A 25 0.03 4.74 18.93
CA ASP A 25 -1.43 4.82 18.87
C ASP A 25 -1.91 6.28 18.90
N GLU A 26 -1.31 7.10 19.76
CA GLU A 26 -1.59 8.54 19.82
C GLU A 26 -1.21 9.25 18.52
N PHE A 27 -0.04 8.94 17.97
CA PHE A 27 0.44 9.48 16.70
C PHE A 27 -0.53 9.22 15.56
N TRP A 28 -0.98 7.98 15.39
CA TRP A 28 -1.88 7.64 14.28
C TRP A 28 -3.30 8.10 14.50
N SER A 29 -3.84 8.04 15.75
CA SER A 29 -5.15 8.58 16.03
C SER A 29 -5.23 10.10 15.82
N THR A 30 -4.19 10.81 16.22
CA THR A 30 -4.07 12.26 15.97
C THR A 30 -3.95 12.55 14.46
N THR A 31 -3.11 11.81 13.75
CA THR A 31 -2.93 11.98 12.29
C THR A 31 -4.24 11.77 11.52
N LEU A 32 -4.99 10.73 11.86
CA LEU A 32 -6.27 10.45 11.22
C LEU A 32 -7.33 11.49 11.60
N ALA A 33 -7.36 11.95 12.85
CA ALA A 33 -8.28 13.01 13.29
C ALA A 33 -8.00 14.34 12.59
N GLU A 34 -6.72 14.75 12.49
CA GLU A 34 -6.31 15.95 11.75
C GLU A 34 -6.72 15.85 10.27
N THR A 35 -6.51 14.68 9.66
CA THR A 35 -6.87 14.45 8.25
C THR A 35 -8.39 14.47 8.06
N GLY A 36 -9.14 13.81 8.96
CA GLY A 36 -10.61 13.76 8.96
C GLY A 36 -11.30 15.10 9.28
N ALA A 37 -10.58 16.08 9.84
CA ALA A 37 -11.10 17.43 10.04
C ALA A 37 -11.34 18.19 8.72
N HIS A 38 -10.71 17.74 7.63
CA HIS A 38 -10.99 18.23 6.29
C HIS A 38 -12.15 17.47 5.67
N ASP A 39 -13.09 18.19 5.06
CA ASP A 39 -14.17 17.56 4.28
C ASP A 39 -13.57 16.64 3.21
N LEU A 40 -14.11 15.42 3.07
CA LEU A 40 -13.60 14.45 2.09
C LEU A 40 -13.74 14.98 0.65
N ALA A 41 -14.83 15.70 0.37
CA ALA A 41 -15.16 16.31 -0.91
C ALA A 41 -14.86 15.39 -2.13
N ALA A 42 -15.18 14.10 -1.99
CA ALA A 42 -14.95 13.13 -3.06
C ALA A 42 -15.81 13.46 -4.28
N THR A 43 -15.18 13.52 -5.45
CA THR A 43 -15.88 13.74 -6.73
C THR A 43 -15.56 12.62 -7.70
N PHE A 44 -16.52 12.26 -8.54
CA PHE A 44 -16.41 11.21 -9.54
C PHE A 44 -16.86 11.75 -10.88
N THR A 45 -15.91 12.05 -11.75
CA THR A 45 -16.20 12.56 -13.10
C THR A 45 -16.04 11.44 -14.11
N GLN A 46 -17.13 10.97 -14.69
CA GLN A 46 -17.05 9.92 -15.70
C GLN A 46 -16.28 10.42 -16.92
N ILE A 47 -15.36 9.60 -17.42
CA ILE A 47 -14.54 9.88 -18.59
C ILE A 47 -14.77 8.81 -19.67
N ASP A 48 -14.44 9.14 -20.91
CA ASP A 48 -14.35 8.18 -22.02
C ASP A 48 -12.93 7.63 -22.11
N ASP A 49 -12.71 6.47 -21.53
CA ASP A 49 -11.46 5.70 -21.62
C ASP A 49 -11.42 4.75 -22.82
N ARG A 50 -12.49 4.73 -23.62
CA ARG A 50 -12.69 3.87 -24.79
C ARG A 50 -12.84 2.38 -24.45
N LEU A 51 -13.04 2.01 -23.19
CA LEU A 51 -13.33 0.65 -22.75
C LEU A 51 -14.85 0.46 -22.63
N ALA A 52 -15.42 -0.35 -23.53
CA ALA A 52 -16.88 -0.52 -23.63
C ALA A 52 -17.51 -1.27 -22.44
N VAL A 53 -16.71 -1.96 -21.63
CA VAL A 53 -17.19 -2.85 -20.56
C VAL A 53 -17.12 -2.22 -19.17
N PHE A 54 -16.61 -1.01 -19.06
CA PHE A 54 -16.49 -0.25 -17.81
C PHE A 54 -17.07 1.15 -17.92
N HIS A 55 -17.50 1.67 -16.77
CA HIS A 55 -17.61 3.11 -16.53
C HIS A 55 -16.40 3.53 -15.71
N THR A 56 -15.57 4.38 -16.29
CA THR A 56 -14.36 4.88 -15.63
C THR A 56 -14.57 6.30 -15.17
N PHE A 57 -14.16 6.58 -13.94
CA PHE A 57 -14.27 7.90 -13.32
C PHE A 57 -12.87 8.44 -12.98
N ASP A 58 -12.59 9.68 -13.36
CA ASP A 58 -11.52 10.47 -12.74
C ASP A 58 -12.02 10.94 -11.37
N VAL A 59 -11.33 10.49 -10.33
CA VAL A 59 -11.72 10.73 -8.95
C VAL A 59 -10.78 11.73 -8.32
N THR A 60 -11.34 12.64 -7.52
CA THR A 60 -10.56 13.49 -6.60
C THR A 60 -11.17 13.44 -5.22
N TYR A 61 -10.34 13.51 -4.19
CA TYR A 61 -10.76 13.61 -2.80
C TYR A 61 -9.71 14.35 -1.96
N ILE A 62 -10.10 14.83 -0.79
CA ILE A 62 -9.19 15.55 0.10
C ILE A 62 -8.52 14.57 1.06
N GLY A 63 -7.19 14.51 0.98
CA GLY A 63 -6.31 13.73 1.84
C GLY A 63 -5.65 14.54 2.95
N PHE A 64 -4.47 14.09 3.38
CA PHE A 64 -3.71 14.73 4.46
C PHE A 64 -3.46 16.22 4.22
N GLY A 65 -3.69 17.02 5.26
CA GLY A 65 -3.45 18.46 5.25
C GLY A 65 -4.33 19.25 4.27
N GLY A 66 -5.51 18.75 3.92
CA GLY A 66 -6.40 19.39 2.95
C GLY A 66 -5.94 19.30 1.49
N SER A 67 -4.95 18.46 1.18
CA SER A 67 -4.41 18.33 -0.16
C SER A 67 -5.28 17.44 -1.04
N LEU A 68 -5.40 17.80 -2.33
CA LEU A 68 -6.13 17.01 -3.32
C LEU A 68 -5.34 15.75 -3.67
N VAL A 69 -6.02 14.61 -3.63
CA VAL A 69 -5.51 13.31 -4.10
C VAL A 69 -6.35 12.84 -5.28
N ARG A 70 -5.72 12.25 -6.27
CA ARG A 70 -6.39 11.70 -7.45
C ARG A 70 -6.48 10.18 -7.37
N ALA A 71 -7.47 9.62 -8.07
CA ALA A 71 -7.63 8.19 -8.25
C ALA A 71 -8.37 7.88 -9.56
N TRP A 72 -8.34 6.62 -9.98
CA TRP A 72 -9.30 6.07 -10.92
C TRP A 72 -10.33 5.21 -10.19
N LEU A 73 -11.59 5.23 -10.64
CA LEU A 73 -12.58 4.23 -10.26
C LEU A 73 -13.13 3.60 -11.54
N HIS A 74 -13.01 2.29 -11.64
CA HIS A 74 -13.60 1.48 -12.71
C HIS A 74 -14.78 0.68 -12.14
N VAL A 75 -15.92 0.79 -12.79
CA VAL A 75 -17.13 0.05 -12.41
C VAL A 75 -17.64 -0.71 -13.63
N PRO A 76 -17.93 -2.02 -13.54
CA PRO A 76 -18.53 -2.77 -14.64
C PRO A 76 -19.77 -2.07 -15.21
N ALA A 77 -19.83 -1.86 -16.53
CA ALA A 77 -20.94 -1.12 -17.17
C ALA A 77 -22.31 -1.78 -16.98
N GLY A 78 -22.35 -3.10 -16.73
CA GLY A 78 -23.57 -3.87 -16.43
C GLY A 78 -23.97 -3.90 -14.95
N ALA A 79 -23.31 -3.15 -14.08
CA ALA A 79 -23.62 -3.15 -12.64
C ALA A 79 -25.04 -2.65 -12.39
N SER A 80 -25.85 -3.47 -11.72
CA SER A 80 -27.24 -3.17 -11.38
C SER A 80 -27.46 -2.84 -9.90
N GLY A 81 -26.40 -2.85 -9.09
CA GLY A 81 -26.44 -2.58 -7.66
C GLY A 81 -25.03 -2.37 -7.09
N PRO A 82 -24.92 -2.11 -5.77
CA PRO A 82 -23.65 -1.91 -5.13
C PRO A 82 -22.76 -3.16 -5.19
N LEU A 83 -21.50 -2.96 -5.61
CA LEU A 83 -20.48 -3.99 -5.77
C LEU A 83 -19.49 -3.97 -4.61
N PRO A 84 -18.86 -5.10 -4.27
CA PRO A 84 -17.64 -5.09 -3.47
C PRO A 84 -16.58 -4.26 -4.18
N ALA A 85 -15.74 -3.57 -3.40
CA ALA A 85 -14.68 -2.74 -3.95
C ALA A 85 -13.28 -3.27 -3.61
N VAL A 86 -12.37 -3.11 -4.56
CA VAL A 86 -10.94 -3.33 -4.39
C VAL A 86 -10.24 -2.00 -4.53
N VAL A 87 -9.57 -1.54 -3.47
CA VAL A 87 -8.72 -0.36 -3.47
C VAL A 87 -7.28 -0.79 -3.68
N GLU A 88 -6.69 -0.38 -4.80
CA GLU A 88 -5.31 -0.70 -5.17
C GLU A 88 -4.39 0.48 -4.87
N TYR A 89 -3.29 0.21 -4.15
CA TYR A 89 -2.19 1.14 -3.91
C TYR A 89 -0.99 0.77 -4.78
N ILE A 90 -0.23 1.79 -5.21
CA ILE A 90 0.77 1.66 -6.25
C ILE A 90 2.18 1.42 -5.66
N GLY A 91 2.99 0.66 -6.40
CA GLY A 91 4.40 0.43 -6.09
C GLY A 91 5.24 1.71 -6.14
N TYR A 92 6.42 1.67 -5.51
CA TYR A 92 7.32 2.82 -5.37
C TYR A 92 7.69 3.45 -6.70
N GLY A 93 7.62 4.77 -6.77
CA GLY A 93 7.94 5.58 -7.96
C GLY A 93 6.85 5.62 -9.03
N GLY A 94 5.82 4.79 -8.93
CA GLY A 94 4.68 4.78 -9.84
C GLY A 94 3.53 5.67 -9.37
N GLY A 95 2.66 6.04 -10.31
CA GLY A 95 1.38 6.70 -10.09
C GLY A 95 0.21 5.84 -10.56
N ARG A 96 -1.00 6.40 -10.52
CA ARG A 96 -2.24 5.71 -10.90
C ARG A 96 -2.28 5.21 -12.37
N GLY A 97 -1.32 5.65 -13.20
CA GLY A 97 -1.23 5.29 -14.61
C GLY A 97 -2.34 5.90 -15.47
N LEU A 98 -2.47 5.42 -16.69
CA LEU A 98 -3.55 5.79 -17.58
C LEU A 98 -4.83 5.02 -17.25
N ALA A 99 -5.98 5.62 -17.51
CA ALA A 99 -7.29 5.11 -17.11
C ALA A 99 -7.62 3.69 -17.62
N HIS A 100 -6.96 3.22 -18.67
CA HIS A 100 -7.22 1.90 -19.27
C HIS A 100 -6.25 0.80 -18.81
N GLU A 101 -5.25 1.10 -17.98
CA GLU A 101 -4.16 0.13 -17.68
C GLU A 101 -4.50 -0.85 -16.56
N ARG A 102 -5.26 -0.41 -15.54
CA ARG A 102 -5.53 -1.21 -14.34
C ARG A 102 -7.00 -1.57 -14.28
N THR A 103 -7.36 -2.69 -14.89
CA THR A 103 -8.77 -3.08 -15.06
C THR A 103 -9.09 -4.49 -14.56
N LEU A 104 -8.11 -5.20 -13.99
CA LEU A 104 -8.25 -6.61 -13.61
C LEU A 104 -9.48 -6.85 -12.71
N TYR A 105 -9.58 -6.11 -11.60
CA TYR A 105 -10.66 -6.33 -10.64
C TYR A 105 -12.01 -5.87 -11.18
N ALA A 106 -12.04 -4.81 -11.99
CA ALA A 106 -13.27 -4.40 -12.66
C ALA A 106 -13.73 -5.44 -13.71
N ALA A 107 -12.81 -6.06 -14.43
CA ALA A 107 -13.11 -7.16 -15.36
C ALA A 107 -13.62 -8.40 -14.63
N ALA A 108 -13.26 -8.60 -13.38
CA ALA A 108 -13.75 -9.68 -12.52
C ALA A 108 -15.06 -9.34 -11.76
N GLY A 109 -15.67 -8.17 -12.00
CA GLY A 109 -16.97 -7.81 -11.44
C GLY A 109 -16.94 -6.93 -10.19
N TYR A 110 -15.78 -6.42 -9.77
CA TYR A 110 -15.61 -5.54 -8.60
C TYR A 110 -15.60 -4.06 -9.01
N ALA A 111 -15.95 -3.16 -8.11
CA ALA A 111 -15.56 -1.76 -8.24
C ALA A 111 -14.06 -1.65 -7.93
N HIS A 112 -13.27 -1.16 -8.89
CA HIS A 112 -11.80 -1.09 -8.76
C HIS A 112 -11.36 0.36 -8.61
N PHE A 113 -10.85 0.71 -7.44
CA PHE A 113 -10.36 2.05 -7.11
C PHE A 113 -8.83 2.05 -7.06
N VAL A 114 -8.18 2.86 -7.89
CA VAL A 114 -6.72 2.94 -8.01
C VAL A 114 -6.26 4.29 -7.47
N MET A 115 -5.65 4.31 -6.28
CA MET A 115 -5.15 5.53 -5.66
C MET A 115 -3.85 6.00 -6.32
N ASP A 116 -3.76 7.29 -6.61
CA ASP A 116 -2.52 7.93 -7.03
C ASP A 116 -1.66 8.32 -5.82
N THR A 117 -0.39 7.94 -5.81
CA THR A 117 0.50 8.20 -4.66
C THR A 117 1.09 9.61 -4.77
N ARG A 118 0.76 10.49 -3.81
CA ARG A 118 1.23 11.88 -3.80
C ARG A 118 2.73 12.02 -4.07
N GLY A 119 3.10 12.92 -4.97
CA GLY A 119 4.48 13.25 -5.32
C GLY A 119 5.22 12.18 -6.11
N GLN A 120 4.65 10.99 -6.31
CA GLN A 120 5.21 9.91 -7.12
C GLN A 120 4.60 9.90 -8.54
N GLY A 121 5.05 9.00 -9.41
CA GLY A 121 4.51 8.89 -10.75
C GLY A 121 5.43 9.39 -11.86
N SER A 122 6.75 9.33 -11.65
CA SER A 122 7.73 9.73 -12.68
C SER A 122 8.85 8.68 -12.88
N SER A 123 8.60 7.41 -12.48
CA SER A 123 9.56 6.33 -12.67
C SER A 123 9.09 5.34 -13.75
N TRP A 124 7.98 4.65 -13.54
CA TRP A 124 7.50 3.58 -14.43
C TRP A 124 6.00 3.67 -14.76
N SER A 125 5.23 4.48 -14.04
CA SER A 125 3.81 4.76 -14.30
C SER A 125 3.52 6.21 -13.94
N VAL A 126 2.70 6.90 -14.73
CA VAL A 126 2.42 8.32 -14.54
C VAL A 126 1.54 8.57 -13.32
N GLY A 127 1.81 9.68 -12.60
CA GLY A 127 0.98 10.18 -11.50
C GLY A 127 0.63 11.64 -11.69
N ASP A 128 -0.47 12.07 -11.06
CA ASP A 128 -1.03 13.40 -11.17
C ASP A 128 -1.26 14.08 -9.82
N THR A 129 -0.93 13.41 -8.70
CA THR A 129 -1.11 13.95 -7.35
C THR A 129 0.16 14.63 -6.87
N PRO A 130 0.18 15.96 -6.71
CA PRO A 130 1.34 16.67 -6.16
C PRO A 130 1.49 16.39 -4.66
N ASP A 131 2.72 16.51 -4.12
CA ASP A 131 2.96 16.56 -2.67
C ASP A 131 3.00 18.03 -2.24
N ALA A 132 1.85 18.58 -1.90
CA ALA A 132 1.70 19.99 -1.56
C ALA A 132 2.62 20.42 -0.38
N GLY A 133 3.19 21.61 -0.47
CA GLY A 133 4.15 22.12 0.52
C GLY A 133 5.62 21.75 0.25
N THR A 134 5.86 20.96 -0.80
CA THR A 134 7.20 20.70 -1.34
C THR A 134 7.33 21.36 -2.73
N ALA A 135 8.26 20.91 -3.57
CA ALA A 135 8.33 21.34 -4.97
C ALA A 135 7.10 20.87 -5.81
N GLY A 136 6.19 20.15 -5.21
CA GLY A 136 4.80 19.93 -5.62
C GLY A 136 4.57 18.85 -6.64
N GLU A 137 5.12 18.94 -7.79
CA GLU A 137 4.86 18.07 -8.94
C GLU A 137 5.31 16.62 -8.73
N PRO A 138 4.70 15.62 -9.44
CA PRO A 138 5.22 14.28 -9.47
C PRO A 138 6.71 14.24 -9.81
N ALA A 139 7.49 13.52 -9.01
CA ALA A 139 8.94 13.55 -9.05
C ALA A 139 9.54 12.14 -9.15
N HIS A 140 10.79 12.08 -9.58
CA HIS A 140 11.60 10.86 -9.55
C HIS A 140 11.86 10.40 -8.11
N PRO A 141 12.07 9.09 -7.84
CA PRO A 141 12.38 8.53 -6.51
C PRO A 141 13.43 9.28 -5.68
N GLY A 142 13.38 9.09 -4.38
CA GLY A 142 14.10 9.83 -3.34
C GLY A 142 13.16 10.12 -2.15
N PHE A 143 12.05 9.35 -2.04
CA PHE A 143 11.01 9.62 -1.06
C PHE A 143 11.31 9.03 0.31
N MET A 144 12.18 8.01 0.40
CA MET A 144 12.42 7.27 1.64
C MET A 144 13.08 8.10 2.73
N THR A 145 13.77 9.17 2.37
CA THR A 145 14.50 10.03 3.33
C THR A 145 13.81 11.38 3.60
N ARG A 146 12.68 11.66 2.94
CA ARG A 146 11.96 12.94 3.11
C ARG A 146 11.31 13.04 4.49
N GLY A 147 11.89 13.86 5.35
CA GLY A 147 11.43 14.02 6.74
C GLY A 147 11.81 12.87 7.68
N ILE A 148 12.77 12.02 7.33
CA ILE A 148 13.12 10.78 8.04
C ILE A 148 13.54 10.97 9.51
N LEU A 149 13.88 12.18 9.94
CA LEU A 149 14.29 12.45 11.32
C LEU A 149 13.12 12.71 12.28
N ASP A 150 11.92 12.96 11.75
CA ASP A 150 10.74 13.30 12.53
C ASP A 150 9.51 12.59 11.95
N PRO A 151 8.84 11.71 12.71
CA PRO A 151 7.66 11.01 12.23
C PRO A 151 6.53 11.95 11.79
N THR A 152 6.43 13.15 12.36
CA THR A 152 5.40 14.14 11.98
C THR A 152 5.66 14.77 10.61
N ALA A 153 6.93 14.83 10.19
CA ALA A 153 7.38 15.37 8.90
C ALA A 153 7.58 14.30 7.83
N TYR A 154 7.62 13.02 8.24
CA TYR A 154 7.97 11.93 7.32
C TYR A 154 6.95 11.77 6.20
N TYR A 155 7.44 11.54 5.00
CA TYR A 155 6.65 11.45 3.77
C TYR A 155 5.50 10.43 3.88
N TYR A 156 5.75 9.25 4.43
CA TYR A 156 4.74 8.20 4.54
C TYR A 156 3.62 8.50 5.55
N ARG A 157 3.77 9.47 6.46
CA ARG A 157 2.63 9.97 7.26
C ARG A 157 1.50 10.46 6.36
N ARG A 158 1.87 11.24 5.33
CA ARG A 158 0.91 11.77 4.35
C ARG A 158 0.32 10.68 3.47
N VAL A 159 1.18 9.78 2.99
CA VAL A 159 0.76 8.68 2.09
C VAL A 159 -0.22 7.73 2.79
N PHE A 160 0.06 7.31 4.02
CA PHE A 160 -0.82 6.38 4.75
C PHE A 160 -2.15 7.04 5.14
N ALA A 161 -2.13 8.34 5.49
CA ALA A 161 -3.35 9.08 5.74
C ALA A 161 -4.20 9.23 4.46
N ASP A 162 -3.59 9.52 3.32
CA ASP A 162 -4.29 9.56 2.02
C ASP A 162 -4.88 8.20 1.66
N ALA A 163 -4.16 7.12 1.95
CA ALA A 163 -4.61 5.76 1.67
C ALA A 163 -5.81 5.35 2.54
N ALA A 164 -5.85 5.78 3.80
CA ALA A 164 -7.02 5.63 4.65
C ALA A 164 -8.22 6.42 4.07
N ARG A 165 -8.00 7.66 3.63
CA ARG A 165 -9.04 8.49 2.99
C ARG A 165 -9.51 7.92 1.64
N ALA A 166 -8.67 7.19 0.92
CA ALA A 166 -9.09 6.50 -0.32
C ALA A 166 -10.20 5.46 -0.05
N VAL A 167 -10.11 4.75 1.07
CA VAL A 167 -11.17 3.83 1.52
C VAL A 167 -12.46 4.58 1.84
N GLU A 168 -12.37 5.72 2.52
CA GLU A 168 -13.54 6.57 2.76
C GLU A 168 -14.13 7.08 1.43
N ALA A 169 -13.28 7.53 0.50
CA ALA A 169 -13.70 8.07 -0.79
C ALA A 169 -14.47 7.04 -1.63
N VAL A 170 -13.93 5.82 -1.79
CA VAL A 170 -14.61 4.79 -2.59
C VAL A 170 -15.97 4.42 -2.01
N ARG A 171 -16.12 4.43 -0.69
CA ARG A 171 -17.37 4.15 0.02
C ARG A 171 -18.48 5.16 -0.26
N THR A 172 -18.17 6.35 -0.75
CA THR A 172 -19.19 7.37 -1.09
C THR A 172 -19.83 7.16 -2.47
N HIS A 173 -19.26 6.30 -3.31
CA HIS A 173 -19.80 6.07 -4.64
C HIS A 173 -21.05 5.17 -4.57
N PRO A 174 -22.19 5.54 -5.23
CA PRO A 174 -23.47 4.85 -5.09
C PRO A 174 -23.48 3.39 -5.57
N LEU A 175 -22.55 3.00 -6.45
CA LEU A 175 -22.39 1.62 -6.92
C LEU A 175 -21.38 0.81 -6.11
N VAL A 176 -20.93 1.29 -4.95
CA VAL A 176 -20.02 0.59 -4.06
C VAL A 176 -20.72 0.17 -2.78
N ASP A 177 -20.59 -1.09 -2.42
CA ASP A 177 -20.94 -1.57 -1.09
C ASP A 177 -19.80 -1.25 -0.11
N GLY A 178 -19.98 -0.20 0.65
CA GLY A 178 -18.96 0.30 1.58
C GLY A 178 -18.58 -0.67 2.69
N SER A 179 -19.37 -1.72 2.95
CA SER A 179 -19.06 -2.78 3.91
C SER A 179 -18.18 -3.90 3.33
N ARG A 180 -18.02 -3.94 2.00
CA ARG A 180 -17.25 -4.96 1.28
C ARG A 180 -16.05 -4.36 0.54
N VAL A 181 -15.17 -3.70 1.28
CA VAL A 181 -13.95 -3.07 0.73
C VAL A 181 -12.72 -3.89 1.11
N VAL A 182 -11.95 -4.27 0.10
CA VAL A 182 -10.64 -4.92 0.21
C VAL A 182 -9.56 -3.95 -0.24
N VAL A 183 -8.41 -3.94 0.43
CA VAL A 183 -7.24 -3.17 0.01
C VAL A 183 -6.15 -4.10 -0.50
N THR A 184 -5.44 -3.70 -1.56
CA THR A 184 -4.39 -4.49 -2.20
C THR A 184 -3.29 -3.61 -2.77
N GLY A 185 -2.19 -4.21 -3.14
CA GLY A 185 -1.11 -3.60 -3.90
C GLY A 185 0.17 -4.40 -3.82
N GLY A 186 1.06 -4.19 -4.79
CA GLY A 186 2.38 -4.80 -4.83
C GLY A 186 3.45 -3.88 -4.24
N SER A 187 4.47 -4.46 -3.60
CA SER A 187 5.62 -3.72 -3.08
C SER A 187 5.21 -2.61 -2.11
N GLN A 188 5.48 -1.33 -2.43
CA GLN A 188 4.98 -0.20 -1.66
C GLN A 188 3.47 -0.27 -1.44
N GLY A 189 2.71 -0.64 -2.46
CA GLY A 189 1.26 -0.80 -2.36
C GLY A 189 0.86 -1.87 -1.35
N GLY A 190 1.63 -2.95 -1.26
CA GLY A 190 1.46 -4.00 -0.24
C GLY A 190 1.72 -3.49 1.18
N GLY A 191 2.80 -2.72 1.37
CA GLY A 191 3.09 -2.06 2.65
C GLY A 191 2.03 -1.04 3.06
N ILE A 192 1.53 -0.23 2.11
CA ILE A 192 0.41 0.68 2.33
C ILE A 192 -0.86 -0.09 2.72
N SER A 193 -1.16 -1.22 2.06
CA SER A 193 -2.32 -2.06 2.36
C SER A 193 -2.28 -2.59 3.79
N ILE A 194 -1.11 -3.04 4.26
CA ILE A 194 -0.91 -3.49 5.65
C ILE A 194 -1.08 -2.32 6.63
N ALA A 195 -0.51 -1.16 6.30
CA ALA A 195 -0.65 0.03 7.15
C ALA A 195 -2.13 0.45 7.28
N VAL A 196 -2.87 0.53 6.17
CA VAL A 196 -4.30 0.84 6.16
C VAL A 196 -5.09 -0.17 6.97
N ALA A 197 -4.77 -1.48 6.87
CA ALA A 197 -5.41 -2.51 7.68
C ALA A 197 -5.17 -2.35 9.19
N GLY A 198 -4.03 -1.78 9.58
CA GLY A 198 -3.74 -1.43 10.97
C GLY A 198 -4.36 -0.09 11.43
N LEU A 199 -4.90 0.71 10.50
CA LEU A 199 -5.47 2.03 10.76
C LEU A 199 -7.00 2.05 10.61
N ILE A 200 -7.60 1.09 9.89
CA ILE A 200 -9.04 0.97 9.64
C ILE A 200 -9.51 -0.43 10.08
N ASP A 201 -10.47 -0.49 10.99
CA ASP A 201 -10.91 -1.74 11.62
C ASP A 201 -11.91 -2.55 10.77
N ASP A 202 -12.60 -1.93 9.81
CA ASP A 202 -13.78 -2.47 9.12
C ASP A 202 -13.53 -2.84 7.66
N LEU A 203 -12.29 -3.20 7.31
CA LEU A 203 -11.98 -3.76 5.98
C LEU A 203 -12.50 -5.19 5.85
N ALA A 204 -13.03 -5.53 4.68
CA ALA A 204 -13.47 -6.89 4.37
C ALA A 204 -12.30 -7.83 4.05
N GLY A 205 -11.13 -7.29 3.70
CA GLY A 205 -9.92 -8.07 3.45
C GLY A 205 -8.71 -7.23 3.04
N VAL A 206 -7.56 -7.87 3.03
CA VAL A 206 -6.27 -7.25 2.67
C VAL A 206 -5.47 -8.21 1.82
N ALA A 207 -4.96 -7.79 0.67
CA ALA A 207 -4.14 -8.63 -0.20
C ALA A 207 -2.81 -7.94 -0.54
N PRO A 208 -1.82 -7.97 0.38
CA PRO A 208 -0.51 -7.36 0.16
C PRO A 208 0.41 -8.31 -0.61
N ASP A 209 0.88 -7.88 -1.77
CA ASP A 209 1.81 -8.64 -2.60
C ASP A 209 3.23 -8.18 -2.35
N VAL A 210 4.15 -9.10 -2.02
CA VAL A 210 5.57 -8.81 -1.79
C VAL A 210 5.81 -7.48 -1.04
N PRO A 211 5.18 -7.26 0.13
CA PRO A 211 5.06 -5.94 0.73
C PRO A 211 6.42 -5.32 1.09
N PHE A 212 6.64 -4.09 0.60
CA PHE A 212 7.71 -3.18 1.00
C PHE A 212 7.33 -2.47 2.32
N LEU A 213 8.24 -1.70 2.92
CA LEU A 213 8.06 -0.95 4.16
C LEU A 213 7.86 -1.86 5.39
N CYS A 214 8.51 -3.01 5.42
CA CYS A 214 8.40 -4.01 6.48
C CYS A 214 9.77 -4.35 7.04
N ASP A 215 9.86 -4.50 8.38
CA ASP A 215 11.09 -4.86 9.10
C ASP A 215 12.30 -4.05 8.62
N PHE A 216 12.21 -2.73 8.73
CA PHE A 216 13.28 -1.83 8.30
C PHE A 216 14.66 -2.19 8.88
N PRO A 217 14.80 -2.59 10.16
CA PRO A 217 16.10 -2.99 10.70
C PRO A 217 16.77 -4.11 9.90
N ARG A 218 15.99 -5.11 9.49
CA ARG A 218 16.47 -6.22 8.66
C ARG A 218 16.75 -5.76 7.24
N ALA A 219 15.77 -5.11 6.60
CA ALA A 219 15.88 -4.66 5.22
C ALA A 219 17.14 -3.83 4.97
N LEU A 220 17.41 -2.83 5.82
CA LEU A 220 18.56 -1.93 5.68
C LEU A 220 19.92 -2.63 5.83
N THR A 221 19.97 -3.87 6.28
CA THR A 221 21.21 -4.63 6.46
C THR A 221 21.46 -5.68 5.36
N ILE A 222 20.42 -6.03 4.58
CA ILE A 222 20.54 -7.11 3.58
C ILE A 222 20.20 -6.67 2.15
N VAL A 223 19.63 -5.46 1.96
CA VAL A 223 19.29 -4.92 0.64
C VAL A 223 20.30 -3.85 0.25
N ASP A 224 20.83 -3.94 -0.97
CA ASP A 224 21.75 -2.97 -1.56
C ASP A 224 21.11 -2.13 -2.68
N GLU A 225 19.88 -2.45 -3.06
CA GLU A 225 19.11 -1.76 -4.09
C GLU A 225 18.10 -0.74 -3.51
N ASP A 226 17.57 0.11 -4.37
CA ASP A 226 16.48 1.02 -4.03
C ASP A 226 15.12 0.26 -3.96
N PRO A 227 14.21 0.71 -3.10
CA PRO A 227 14.21 1.96 -2.33
C PRO A 227 14.87 1.91 -0.95
N TYR A 228 15.15 0.75 -0.36
CA TYR A 228 15.84 0.67 0.94
C TYR A 228 17.24 1.28 0.88
N GLY A 229 17.94 1.16 -0.25
CA GLY A 229 19.25 1.74 -0.49
C GLY A 229 19.30 3.26 -0.33
N GLU A 230 18.20 3.99 -0.56
CA GLU A 230 18.12 5.44 -0.31
C GLU A 230 18.41 5.78 1.15
N ILE A 231 17.84 5.00 2.09
CA ILE A 231 18.06 5.18 3.53
C ILE A 231 19.49 4.82 3.91
N VAL A 232 20.00 3.71 3.37
CA VAL A 232 21.38 3.27 3.64
C VAL A 232 22.39 4.32 3.18
N ARG A 233 22.22 4.87 1.97
CA ARG A 233 23.09 5.96 1.47
C ARG A 233 23.01 7.21 2.32
N TYR A 234 21.83 7.59 2.79
CA TYR A 234 21.64 8.72 3.69
C TYR A 234 22.39 8.51 5.02
N LEU A 235 22.18 7.36 5.67
CA LEU A 235 22.77 7.04 6.96
C LEU A 235 24.30 6.81 6.88
N LYS A 236 24.82 6.40 5.72
CA LYS A 236 26.27 6.30 5.47
C LYS A 236 26.96 7.66 5.62
N VAL A 237 26.26 8.74 5.25
CA VAL A 237 26.76 10.12 5.35
C VAL A 237 26.44 10.72 6.73
N HIS A 238 25.19 10.58 7.18
CA HIS A 238 24.68 11.14 8.43
C HIS A 238 24.65 10.08 9.53
N ARG A 239 25.81 9.70 10.04
CA ARG A 239 25.97 8.58 10.98
C ARG A 239 25.34 8.81 12.35
N ASP A 240 25.23 10.06 12.77
CA ASP A 240 24.57 10.51 14.00
C ASP A 240 23.04 10.53 13.92
N HIS A 241 22.46 10.41 12.72
CA HIS A 241 21.01 10.37 12.50
C HIS A 241 20.39 8.98 12.65
N VAL A 242 21.17 7.91 12.79
CA VAL A 242 20.68 6.52 12.80
C VAL A 242 19.53 6.32 13.80
N ASN A 243 19.70 6.75 15.04
CA ASN A 243 18.67 6.53 16.08
C ASN A 243 17.38 7.29 15.78
N ALA A 244 17.47 8.54 15.28
CA ALA A 244 16.30 9.33 14.93
C ALA A 244 15.57 8.74 13.73
N ALA A 245 16.29 8.34 12.68
CA ALA A 245 15.73 7.70 11.51
C ALA A 245 15.04 6.38 11.84
N MET A 246 15.69 5.49 12.61
CA MET A 246 15.12 4.22 13.02
C MET A 246 13.87 4.39 13.89
N ARG A 247 13.86 5.38 14.80
CA ARG A 247 12.66 5.73 15.54
C ARG A 247 11.53 6.17 14.62
N THR A 248 11.79 7.05 13.65
CA THR A 248 10.79 7.49 12.69
C THR A 248 10.25 6.32 11.89
N LEU A 249 11.11 5.49 11.31
CA LEU A 249 10.71 4.34 10.49
C LEU A 249 9.82 3.35 11.24
N ALA A 250 10.00 3.19 12.56
CA ALA A 250 9.18 2.30 13.37
C ALA A 250 7.69 2.71 13.42
N PHE A 251 7.33 3.98 13.20
CA PHE A 251 5.93 4.42 13.09
C PHE A 251 5.26 3.98 11.78
N PHE A 252 6.06 3.60 10.79
CA PHE A 252 5.62 3.31 9.41
C PHE A 252 5.95 1.87 8.98
N ASP A 253 6.45 1.05 9.88
CA ASP A 253 6.81 -0.34 9.61
C ASP A 253 5.56 -1.23 9.54
N GLY A 254 5.40 -1.92 8.41
CA GLY A 254 4.26 -2.81 8.17
C GLY A 254 4.17 -3.96 9.18
N ALA A 255 5.31 -4.48 9.68
CA ALA A 255 5.30 -5.50 10.73
C ALA A 255 4.79 -4.96 12.08
N ILE A 256 4.97 -3.66 12.34
CA ILE A 256 4.45 -2.99 13.54
C ILE A 256 2.97 -2.63 13.37
N LEU A 257 2.60 -1.96 12.28
CA LEU A 257 1.23 -1.52 12.03
C LEU A 257 0.27 -2.69 11.80
N GLY A 258 0.70 -3.72 11.09
CA GLY A 258 -0.10 -4.91 10.80
C GLY A 258 -0.56 -5.68 12.05
N ARG A 259 0.09 -5.50 13.22
CA ARG A 259 -0.35 -6.10 14.50
C ARG A 259 -1.74 -5.65 14.92
N ARG A 260 -2.18 -4.48 14.48
CA ARG A 260 -3.48 -3.88 14.79
C ARG A 260 -4.59 -4.36 13.83
N ALA A 261 -4.20 -4.97 12.70
CA ALA A 261 -5.14 -5.41 11.68
C ALA A 261 -6.02 -6.55 12.18
N THR A 262 -7.29 -6.52 11.82
CA THR A 262 -8.29 -7.55 12.16
C THR A 262 -8.84 -8.24 10.93
N ALA A 263 -8.77 -7.59 9.76
CA ALA A 263 -9.29 -8.11 8.50
C ALA A 263 -8.52 -9.37 8.04
N PRO A 264 -9.19 -10.34 7.40
CA PRO A 264 -8.49 -11.48 6.81
C PRO A 264 -7.54 -11.04 5.68
N ALA A 265 -6.37 -11.69 5.60
CA ALA A 265 -5.34 -11.31 4.64
C ALA A 265 -4.83 -12.48 3.78
N LEU A 266 -4.53 -12.17 2.51
CA LEU A 266 -3.80 -13.04 1.58
C LEU A 266 -2.49 -12.36 1.18
N PHE A 267 -1.37 -12.87 1.70
CA PHE A 267 -0.03 -12.38 1.38
C PHE A 267 0.60 -13.17 0.25
N SER A 268 1.48 -12.55 -0.52
CA SER A 268 2.43 -13.24 -1.39
C SER A 268 3.87 -12.94 -1.04
N VAL A 269 4.76 -13.88 -1.34
CA VAL A 269 6.21 -13.74 -1.20
C VAL A 269 6.94 -14.45 -2.34
N GLY A 270 7.86 -13.75 -3.01
CA GLY A 270 8.82 -14.33 -3.93
C GLY A 270 10.11 -14.72 -3.16
N LEU A 271 10.49 -16.00 -3.18
CA LEU A 271 11.66 -16.43 -2.39
C LEU A 271 13.01 -16.01 -2.99
N MET A 272 13.00 -15.44 -4.20
CA MET A 272 14.17 -14.85 -4.86
C MET A 272 14.11 -13.31 -4.89
N ASP A 273 13.17 -12.70 -4.19
CA ASP A 273 12.98 -11.25 -4.16
C ASP A 273 14.15 -10.57 -3.43
N ALA A 274 14.89 -9.72 -4.17
CA ALA A 274 16.01 -8.93 -3.65
C ALA A 274 15.60 -7.49 -3.29
N VAL A 275 14.43 -7.03 -3.71
CA VAL A 275 13.89 -5.70 -3.42
C VAL A 275 13.15 -5.70 -2.09
N CYS A 276 12.23 -6.66 -1.91
CA CYS A 276 11.51 -6.92 -0.66
C CYS A 276 11.87 -8.31 -0.15
N PRO A 277 13.00 -8.47 0.56
CA PRO A 277 13.50 -9.80 0.92
C PRO A 277 12.46 -10.63 1.67
N PRO A 278 12.39 -11.94 1.42
CA PRO A 278 11.42 -12.83 2.04
C PRO A 278 11.31 -12.68 3.56
N SER A 279 12.44 -12.50 4.27
CA SER A 279 12.41 -12.33 5.74
C SER A 279 11.60 -11.12 6.18
N THR A 280 11.62 -10.00 5.43
CA THR A 280 10.85 -8.80 5.78
C THR A 280 9.35 -9.00 5.53
N VAL A 281 8.99 -9.72 4.48
CA VAL A 281 7.61 -10.12 4.18
C VAL A 281 7.07 -11.08 5.24
N PHE A 282 7.86 -12.10 5.62
CA PHE A 282 7.50 -13.04 6.68
C PHE A 282 7.38 -12.35 8.05
N ALA A 283 8.22 -11.34 8.35
CA ALA A 283 8.08 -10.55 9.57
C ALA A 283 6.70 -9.86 9.61
N ALA A 284 6.31 -9.17 8.53
CA ALA A 284 4.99 -8.55 8.44
C ALA A 284 3.86 -9.60 8.54
N PHE A 285 3.99 -10.72 7.84
CA PHE A 285 3.03 -11.82 7.91
C PHE A 285 2.87 -12.36 9.33
N HIS A 286 3.96 -12.71 10.01
CA HIS A 286 3.87 -13.31 11.34
C HIS A 286 3.25 -12.37 12.39
N TYR A 287 3.54 -11.08 12.29
CA TYR A 287 2.99 -10.08 13.20
C TYR A 287 1.59 -9.57 12.82
N TYR A 288 1.10 -9.82 11.62
CA TYR A 288 -0.25 -9.42 11.23
C TYR A 288 -1.30 -10.01 12.17
N GLY A 289 -2.20 -9.19 12.70
CA GLY A 289 -3.12 -9.57 13.79
C GLY A 289 -4.34 -10.38 13.35
N GLY A 290 -4.83 -10.19 12.12
CA GLY A 290 -6.00 -10.89 11.58
C GLY A 290 -5.69 -12.32 11.09
N PRO A 291 -6.74 -13.08 10.69
CA PRO A 291 -6.56 -14.34 9.96
C PRO A 291 -5.75 -14.10 8.68
N LYS A 292 -4.81 -14.98 8.36
CA LYS A 292 -3.87 -14.74 7.27
C LYS A 292 -3.41 -16.02 6.59
N THR A 293 -3.19 -15.91 5.29
CA THR A 293 -2.61 -16.97 4.45
C THR A 293 -1.44 -16.39 3.68
N MET A 294 -0.35 -17.16 3.52
CA MET A 294 0.81 -16.83 2.69
C MET A 294 0.85 -17.74 1.47
N LEU A 295 1.00 -17.16 0.28
CA LEU A 295 1.36 -17.89 -0.94
C LEU A 295 2.85 -17.70 -1.22
N GLU A 296 3.58 -18.78 -1.18
CA GLU A 296 5.04 -18.82 -1.36
C GLU A 296 5.37 -19.17 -2.82
N TYR A 297 6.19 -18.34 -3.47
CA TYR A 297 6.62 -18.52 -4.86
C TYR A 297 8.14 -18.81 -4.89
N PRO A 298 8.55 -20.09 -4.95
CA PRO A 298 9.96 -20.49 -4.72
C PRO A 298 10.96 -19.99 -5.74
N TYR A 299 10.52 -19.71 -6.95
CA TYR A 299 11.39 -19.35 -8.09
C TYR A 299 11.09 -17.95 -8.63
N ASN A 300 10.21 -17.20 -7.96
CA ASN A 300 9.83 -15.86 -8.35
C ASN A 300 10.60 -14.80 -7.57
N ASP A 301 10.77 -13.67 -8.20
CA ASP A 301 11.41 -12.47 -7.69
C ASP A 301 10.36 -11.47 -7.17
N HIS A 302 10.58 -10.18 -7.38
CA HIS A 302 9.73 -9.09 -6.92
C HIS A 302 8.33 -9.07 -7.57
N GLU A 303 8.09 -9.83 -8.63
CA GLU A 303 6.76 -10.01 -9.20
C GLU A 303 5.82 -10.89 -8.35
N GLY A 304 6.34 -11.62 -7.35
CA GLY A 304 5.56 -12.30 -6.32
C GLY A 304 4.51 -13.28 -6.85
N GLY A 305 4.82 -14.04 -7.91
CA GLY A 305 3.92 -14.98 -8.58
C GLY A 305 3.19 -14.40 -9.79
N GLY A 306 3.23 -13.08 -10.01
CA GLY A 306 2.67 -12.43 -11.20
C GLY A 306 1.23 -12.82 -11.48
N GLY A 307 0.89 -13.11 -12.75
CA GLY A 307 -0.48 -13.46 -13.15
C GLY A 307 -1.05 -14.73 -12.49
N PHE A 308 -0.21 -15.64 -12.00
CA PHE A 308 -0.69 -16.79 -11.21
C PHE A 308 -1.18 -16.35 -9.83
N HIS A 309 -0.50 -15.36 -9.22
CA HIS A 309 -0.96 -14.79 -7.97
C HIS A 309 -2.22 -13.93 -8.16
N ASP A 310 -2.33 -13.20 -9.28
CA ASP A 310 -3.55 -12.46 -9.62
C ASP A 310 -4.76 -13.39 -9.68
N LEU A 311 -4.62 -14.56 -10.31
CA LEU A 311 -5.69 -15.56 -10.36
C LEU A 311 -6.06 -16.04 -8.94
N ALA A 312 -5.07 -16.36 -8.10
CA ALA A 312 -5.30 -16.77 -6.72
C ALA A 312 -6.00 -15.68 -5.88
N LYS A 313 -5.68 -14.39 -6.13
CA LYS A 313 -6.39 -13.26 -5.50
C LYS A 313 -7.85 -13.18 -5.97
N LEU A 314 -8.10 -13.37 -7.26
CA LEU A 314 -9.48 -13.40 -7.79
C LEU A 314 -10.28 -14.54 -7.18
N ASP A 315 -9.71 -15.74 -7.05
CA ASP A 315 -10.35 -16.87 -6.38
C ASP A 315 -10.66 -16.54 -4.91
N TRP A 316 -9.71 -15.97 -4.19
CA TRP A 316 -9.87 -15.57 -2.79
C TRP A 316 -10.93 -14.48 -2.60
N LEU A 317 -11.02 -13.52 -3.53
CA LEU A 317 -12.06 -12.48 -3.52
C LEU A 317 -13.43 -13.08 -3.83
N HIS A 318 -13.50 -13.99 -4.81
CA HIS A 318 -14.74 -14.68 -5.20
C HIS A 318 -15.30 -15.53 -4.05
N GLU A 319 -14.46 -16.31 -3.37
CA GLU A 319 -14.85 -17.08 -2.19
C GLU A 319 -15.42 -16.18 -1.08
N ARG A 320 -14.89 -14.97 -0.95
CA ARG A 320 -15.28 -14.02 0.10
C ARG A 320 -16.59 -13.29 -0.21
N PHE A 321 -16.86 -12.96 -1.46
CA PHE A 321 -17.97 -12.10 -1.84
C PHE A 321 -19.03 -12.79 -2.68
N ALA A 322 -18.80 -13.99 -3.14
CA ALA A 322 -19.72 -14.78 -4.00
C ALA A 322 -20.20 -13.95 -5.22
N VAL A 323 -19.25 -13.28 -5.91
CA VAL A 323 -19.52 -12.44 -7.10
C VAL A 323 -19.45 -13.28 -8.37
#